data_fbde5dd8dc61c7afb9aef916fe501130
#
_entry.id   fbde5dd8dc61c7afb9aef916fe501130
#
_cell.length_a   1.000
_cell.length_b   1.000
_cell.length_c   1.000
_cell.angle_alpha   90.00
_cell.angle_beta   90.00
_cell.angle_gamma   90.00
#
_symmetry.space_group_name_H-M   'P 1'
#
loop_
_entity.id
_entity.type
_entity.pdbx_description
1 polymer ?
#
loop_
_entity_poly.entity_id
_entity_poly.type
_entity_poly.pdbx_seq_one_letter_code
_entity_poly.pdbx_strand_id
1 'polypeptide(L)'
;AGRSAMKTWIFAILKNKIVDQIRVQTRTTNVSALSAAEETMDQTFESLFKENAHWSPTGRPSDWGDPAETLRQQRFWDVFDACLKHLPENTARVFMMREFLEFETAEICQELGITTSNCNVILHRARNGLRKCLQGSWFSAGERPC
;
A
#
# COMPACT_ATOMS: atom_id res chain seq x y z
N ALA A 1 -8.26 5.71 33.51
CA ALA A 1 -8.40 4.36 32.94
C ALA A 1 -9.44 4.28 31.80
N GLY A 2 -10.52 5.07 31.83
CA GLY A 2 -11.60 4.95 30.84
C GLY A 2 -11.29 5.42 29.40
N ARG A 3 -10.38 6.38 29.19
CA ARG A 3 -10.11 6.97 27.88
C ARG A 3 -9.38 6.02 26.92
N SER A 4 -8.52 5.16 27.42
CA SER A 4 -7.82 4.16 26.60
C SER A 4 -8.77 3.07 26.09
N ALA A 5 -9.68 2.61 26.96
CA ALA A 5 -10.69 1.62 26.60
C ALA A 5 -11.68 2.14 25.56
N MET A 6 -12.09 3.42 25.62
CA MET A 6 -13.01 4.02 24.67
C MET A 6 -12.38 4.14 23.28
N LYS A 7 -11.12 4.60 23.18
CA LYS A 7 -10.39 4.66 21.91
C LYS A 7 -10.27 3.29 21.27
N THR A 8 -9.85 2.28 22.03
CA THR A 8 -9.72 0.90 21.56
C THR A 8 -11.05 0.34 21.05
N TRP A 9 -12.16 0.63 21.75
CA TRP A 9 -13.49 0.22 21.35
C TRP A 9 -13.94 0.91 20.05
N ILE A 10 -13.72 2.22 19.91
CA ILE A 10 -14.03 2.96 18.68
C ILE A 10 -13.24 2.41 17.51
N PHE A 11 -11.92 2.15 17.68
CA PHE A 11 -11.08 1.56 16.63
C PHE A 11 -11.57 0.18 16.24
N ALA A 12 -12.01 -0.65 17.15
CA ALA A 12 -12.57 -1.96 16.85
C ALA A 12 -13.84 -1.86 16.01
N ILE A 13 -14.74 -0.93 16.31
CA ILE A 13 -15.94 -0.68 15.51
C ILE A 13 -15.59 -0.19 14.12
N LEU A 14 -14.68 0.78 13.99
CA LEU A 14 -14.24 1.31 12.71
C LEU A 14 -13.58 0.22 11.85
N LYS A 15 -12.69 -0.58 12.44
CA LYS A 15 -12.06 -1.72 11.78
C LYS A 15 -13.10 -2.69 11.21
N ASN A 16 -14.08 -3.08 12.02
CA ASN A 16 -15.15 -3.99 11.59
C ASN A 16 -15.99 -3.37 10.45
N LYS A 17 -16.35 -2.09 10.53
CA LYS A 17 -17.08 -1.40 9.45
C LYS A 17 -16.29 -1.32 8.15
N ILE A 18 -14.99 -1.05 8.23
CA ILE A 18 -14.10 -1.04 7.05
C ILE A 18 -14.04 -2.44 6.43
N VAL A 19 -13.91 -3.50 7.23
CA VAL A 19 -13.89 -4.89 6.76
C VAL A 19 -15.19 -5.26 6.08
N ASP A 20 -16.34 -4.91 6.67
CA ASP A 20 -17.65 -5.15 6.06
C ASP A 20 -17.76 -4.44 4.70
N GLN A 21 -17.29 -3.21 4.60
CA GLN A 21 -17.28 -2.46 3.34
C GLN A 21 -16.36 -3.13 2.29
N ILE A 22 -15.18 -3.59 2.69
CA ILE A 22 -14.26 -4.33 1.83
C ILE A 22 -14.93 -5.60 1.29
N ARG A 23 -15.61 -6.37 2.14
CA ARG A 23 -16.34 -7.59 1.74
C ARG A 23 -17.41 -7.30 0.70
N VAL A 24 -18.17 -6.22 0.87
CA VAL A 24 -19.21 -5.81 -0.09
C VAL A 24 -18.57 -5.45 -1.44
N GLN A 25 -17.52 -4.64 -1.43
CA GLN A 25 -16.83 -4.20 -2.66
C GLN A 25 -16.16 -5.37 -3.40
N THR A 26 -15.56 -6.31 -2.67
CA THR A 26 -14.91 -7.48 -3.29
C THR A 26 -15.89 -8.35 -4.10
N ARG A 27 -17.15 -8.41 -3.68
CA ARG A 27 -18.19 -9.15 -4.41
C ARG A 27 -18.65 -8.46 -5.69
N THR A 28 -18.44 -7.14 -5.80
CA THR A 28 -18.92 -6.31 -6.91
C THR A 28 -17.84 -5.92 -7.92
N THR A 29 -16.56 -6.20 -7.63
CA THR A 29 -15.45 -5.77 -8.46
C THR A 29 -15.27 -6.69 -9.68
N ASN A 30 -15.17 -6.09 -10.87
CA ASN A 30 -14.97 -6.82 -12.12
C ASN A 30 -13.52 -7.31 -12.23
N VAL A 31 -13.32 -8.62 -12.19
CA VAL A 31 -12.01 -9.30 -12.18
C VAL A 31 -11.16 -8.95 -13.41
N SER A 32 -11.78 -8.71 -14.58
CA SER A 32 -11.07 -8.42 -15.82
C SER A 32 -10.34 -7.08 -15.84
N ALA A 33 -10.87 -6.06 -15.15
CA ALA A 33 -10.22 -4.75 -15.06
C ALA A 33 -9.01 -4.76 -14.11
N LEU A 34 -8.99 -5.68 -13.14
CA LEU A 34 -7.90 -5.83 -12.18
C LEU A 34 -6.65 -6.44 -12.81
N SER A 35 -6.81 -7.43 -13.72
CA SER A 35 -5.68 -8.13 -14.33
C SER A 35 -4.82 -7.23 -15.22
N ALA A 36 -5.40 -6.36 -16.03
CA ALA A 36 -4.67 -5.45 -16.92
C ALA A 36 -3.83 -4.41 -16.14
N ALA A 37 -4.36 -3.88 -15.04
CA ALA A 37 -3.63 -2.95 -14.19
C ALA A 37 -2.48 -3.64 -13.44
N GLU A 38 -2.66 -4.88 -13.05
CA GLU A 38 -1.63 -5.70 -12.38
C GLU A 38 -0.50 -6.08 -13.33
N GLU A 39 -0.78 -6.45 -14.58
CA GLU A 39 0.23 -6.73 -15.62
C GLU A 39 1.12 -5.51 -15.90
N THR A 40 0.54 -4.32 -15.97
CA THR A 40 1.30 -3.08 -16.16
C THR A 40 2.21 -2.80 -14.95
N MET A 41 1.76 -3.11 -13.74
CA MET A 41 2.58 -3.02 -12.54
C MET A 41 3.75 -4.00 -12.55
N ASP A 42 3.53 -5.23 -13.00
CA ASP A 42 4.58 -6.25 -13.07
C ASP A 42 5.69 -5.86 -14.03
N GLN A 43 5.36 -5.40 -15.23
CA GLN A 43 6.33 -4.90 -16.20
C GLN A 43 7.17 -3.74 -15.64
N THR A 44 6.50 -2.79 -14.94
CA THR A 44 7.19 -1.70 -14.27
C THR A 44 8.09 -2.21 -13.15
N PHE A 45 7.63 -3.22 -12.43
CA PHE A 45 8.34 -3.83 -11.32
C PHE A 45 9.61 -4.56 -11.78
N GLU A 46 9.53 -5.38 -12.81
CA GLU A 46 10.69 -6.08 -13.38
C GLU A 46 11.79 -5.12 -13.80
N SER A 47 11.45 -3.94 -14.31
CA SER A 47 12.42 -2.92 -14.70
C SER A 47 13.23 -2.31 -13.53
N LEU A 48 12.78 -2.48 -12.29
CA LEU A 48 13.48 -1.97 -11.10
C LEU A 48 14.67 -2.83 -10.69
N PHE A 49 14.71 -4.08 -11.14
CA PHE A 49 15.73 -5.06 -10.75
C PHE A 49 16.49 -5.56 -11.97
N LYS A 50 17.75 -5.96 -11.75
CA LYS A 50 18.55 -6.72 -12.70
C LYS A 50 18.17 -8.21 -12.61
N GLU A 51 18.61 -9.01 -13.59
CA GLU A 51 18.41 -10.47 -13.61
C GLU A 51 18.90 -11.18 -12.33
N ASN A 52 19.89 -10.61 -11.64
CA ASN A 52 20.42 -11.13 -10.38
C ASN A 52 19.65 -10.63 -9.14
N ALA A 53 18.44 -10.13 -9.28
CA ALA A 53 17.58 -9.57 -8.23
C ALA A 53 18.15 -8.35 -7.46
N HIS A 54 19.26 -7.76 -7.94
CA HIS A 54 19.74 -6.49 -7.40
C HIS A 54 19.05 -5.30 -8.06
N TRP A 55 18.96 -4.20 -7.33
CA TRP A 55 18.40 -2.96 -7.87
C TRP A 55 19.11 -2.54 -9.16
N SER A 56 18.32 -2.18 -10.17
CA SER A 56 18.87 -1.47 -11.33
C SER A 56 19.39 -0.09 -10.89
N PRO A 57 20.35 0.51 -11.60
CA PRO A 57 20.87 1.84 -11.23
C PRO A 57 19.79 2.91 -11.13
N THR A 58 18.78 2.82 -11.97
CA THR A 58 17.63 3.75 -12.02
C THR A 58 16.50 3.36 -11.06
N GLY A 59 16.46 2.11 -10.61
CA GLY A 59 15.43 1.59 -9.71
C GLY A 59 15.78 1.74 -8.23
N ARG A 60 17.05 2.03 -7.90
CA ARG A 60 17.50 2.12 -6.51
C ARG A 60 16.82 3.29 -5.78
N PRO A 61 16.27 3.05 -4.57
CA PRO A 61 15.73 4.13 -3.74
C PRO A 61 16.82 5.15 -3.37
N SER A 62 16.45 6.44 -3.31
CA SER A 62 17.29 7.46 -2.69
C SER A 62 17.22 7.34 -1.17
N ASP A 63 18.08 8.08 -0.47
CA ASP A 63 17.93 8.27 0.96
C ASP A 63 16.71 9.15 1.25
N TRP A 64 15.79 8.65 2.08
CA TRP A 64 14.56 9.32 2.44
C TRP A 64 14.66 10.08 3.77
N GLY A 65 15.81 10.10 4.40
CA GLY A 65 16.04 10.76 5.68
C GLY A 65 15.33 10.09 6.85
N ASP A 66 14.93 10.88 7.85
CA ASP A 66 14.27 10.38 9.05
C ASP A 66 12.77 10.09 8.79
N PRO A 67 12.35 8.82 8.88
CA PRO A 67 10.95 8.44 8.70
C PRO A 67 10.01 9.10 9.72
N ALA A 68 10.46 9.26 10.97
CA ALA A 68 9.64 9.84 12.02
C ALA A 68 9.32 11.32 11.74
N GLU A 69 10.28 12.07 11.23
CA GLU A 69 10.09 13.47 10.82
C GLU A 69 9.10 13.57 9.65
N THR A 70 9.26 12.72 8.64
CA THR A 70 8.35 12.67 7.47
C THR A 70 6.91 12.38 7.88
N LEU A 71 6.70 11.40 8.77
CA LEU A 71 5.36 10.98 9.21
C LEU A 71 4.63 12.05 10.06
N ARG A 72 5.35 13.03 10.61
CA ARG A 72 4.72 14.15 11.35
C ARG A 72 4.12 15.20 10.42
N GLN A 73 4.46 15.21 9.14
CA GLN A 73 4.03 16.23 8.19
C GLN A 73 2.69 15.87 7.56
N GLN A 74 1.66 16.71 7.76
CA GLN A 74 0.33 16.49 7.17
C GLN A 74 0.39 16.37 5.64
N ARG A 75 1.21 17.19 4.99
CA ARG A 75 1.38 17.17 3.52
C ARG A 75 1.92 15.85 2.99
N PHE A 76 2.71 15.12 3.78
CA PHE A 76 3.15 13.78 3.41
C PHE A 76 1.94 12.84 3.26
N TRP A 77 1.00 12.91 4.19
CA TRP A 77 -0.18 12.04 4.17
C TRP A 77 -1.12 12.36 3.00
N ASP A 78 -1.20 13.63 2.58
CA ASP A 78 -1.97 14.02 1.40
C ASP A 78 -1.36 13.41 0.12
N VAL A 79 -0.02 13.45 0.00
CA VAL A 79 0.72 12.82 -1.10
C VAL A 79 0.61 11.29 -1.04
N PHE A 80 0.75 10.71 0.15
CA PHE A 80 0.59 9.26 0.36
C PHE A 80 -0.79 8.77 -0.07
N ASP A 81 -1.86 9.48 0.33
CA ASP A 81 -3.23 9.15 -0.06
C ASP A 81 -3.41 9.22 -1.59
N ALA A 82 -2.85 10.24 -2.22
CA ALA A 82 -2.85 10.34 -3.69
C ALA A 82 -2.11 9.15 -4.33
N CYS A 83 -0.93 8.78 -3.82
CA CYS A 83 -0.17 7.63 -4.31
C CYS A 83 -0.93 6.30 -4.09
N LEU A 84 -1.60 6.15 -2.95
CA LEU A 84 -2.41 4.96 -2.66
C LEU A 84 -3.57 4.80 -3.65
N LYS A 85 -4.23 5.91 -4.00
CA LYS A 85 -5.33 5.94 -4.99
C LYS A 85 -4.88 5.62 -6.42
N HIS A 86 -3.60 5.76 -6.73
CA HIS A 86 -3.02 5.37 -8.02
C HIS A 86 -2.71 3.87 -8.13
N LEU A 87 -2.70 3.14 -7.01
CA LEU A 87 -2.56 1.69 -7.05
C LEU A 87 -3.85 1.04 -7.56
N PRO A 88 -3.76 -0.16 -8.19
CA PRO A 88 -4.94 -0.98 -8.44
C PRO A 88 -5.71 -1.21 -7.15
N GLU A 89 -7.04 -1.19 -7.23
CA GLU A 89 -7.92 -1.22 -6.05
C GLU A 89 -7.63 -2.40 -5.12
N ASN A 90 -7.45 -3.59 -5.68
CA ASN A 90 -7.15 -4.77 -4.88
C ASN A 90 -5.77 -4.68 -4.20
N THR A 91 -4.79 -4.12 -4.90
CA THR A 91 -3.42 -3.91 -4.38
C THR A 91 -3.43 -2.92 -3.21
N ALA A 92 -4.12 -1.79 -3.37
CA ALA A 92 -4.29 -0.79 -2.30
C ALA A 92 -5.03 -1.39 -1.09
N ARG A 93 -6.07 -2.18 -1.34
CA ARG A 93 -6.88 -2.84 -0.30
C ARG A 93 -6.05 -3.80 0.56
N VAL A 94 -5.31 -4.71 -0.06
CA VAL A 94 -4.45 -5.67 0.66
C VAL A 94 -3.39 -4.94 1.47
N PHE A 95 -2.79 -3.89 0.90
CA PHE A 95 -1.82 -3.05 1.60
C PHE A 95 -2.43 -2.38 2.84
N MET A 96 -3.60 -1.76 2.71
CA MET A 96 -4.30 -1.12 3.82
C MET A 96 -4.71 -2.12 4.91
N MET A 97 -5.15 -3.31 4.54
CA MET A 97 -5.47 -4.36 5.50
C MET A 97 -4.24 -4.77 6.32
N ARG A 98 -3.09 -4.92 5.68
CA ARG A 98 -1.86 -5.34 6.36
C ARG A 98 -1.26 -4.24 7.23
N GLU A 99 -1.06 -3.04 6.68
CA GLU A 99 -0.23 -2.00 7.30
C GLU A 99 -1.03 -1.07 8.24
N PHE A 100 -2.32 -0.88 8.00
CA PHE A 100 -3.15 0.04 8.80
C PHE A 100 -4.18 -0.68 9.67
N LEU A 101 -4.75 -1.77 9.19
CA LEU A 101 -5.73 -2.54 9.94
C LEU A 101 -5.09 -3.71 10.71
N GLU A 102 -3.78 -3.91 10.57
CA GLU A 102 -2.98 -4.91 11.27
C GLU A 102 -3.49 -6.35 11.11
N PHE A 103 -4.09 -6.67 9.94
CA PHE A 103 -4.48 -8.04 9.63
C PHE A 103 -3.27 -8.93 9.40
N GLU A 104 -3.31 -10.13 9.93
CA GLU A 104 -2.35 -11.15 9.56
C GLU A 104 -2.60 -11.64 8.12
N THR A 105 -1.53 -12.12 7.45
CA THR A 105 -1.63 -12.60 6.07
C THR A 105 -2.71 -13.68 5.91
N ALA A 106 -2.84 -14.57 6.89
CA ALA A 106 -3.87 -15.62 6.88
C ALA A 106 -5.30 -15.04 6.91
N GLU A 107 -5.51 -13.98 7.70
CA GLU A 107 -6.80 -13.29 7.78
C GLU A 107 -7.13 -12.59 6.46
N ILE A 108 -6.16 -11.92 5.83
CA ILE A 108 -6.33 -11.28 4.52
C ILE A 108 -6.71 -12.33 3.47
N CYS A 109 -6.01 -13.46 3.45
CA CYS A 109 -6.28 -14.56 2.53
C CYS A 109 -7.70 -15.10 2.69
N GLN A 110 -8.15 -15.27 3.92
CA GLN A 110 -9.50 -15.74 4.22
C GLN A 110 -10.56 -14.73 3.79
N GLU A 111 -10.37 -13.45 4.08
CA GLU A 111 -11.33 -12.39 3.77
C GLU A 111 -11.48 -12.15 2.26
N LEU A 112 -10.39 -12.24 1.50
CA LEU A 112 -10.37 -11.95 0.07
C LEU A 112 -10.41 -13.20 -0.82
N GLY A 113 -10.33 -14.40 -0.25
CA GLY A 113 -10.33 -15.66 -1.01
C GLY A 113 -9.06 -15.83 -1.86
N ILE A 114 -7.91 -15.37 -1.39
CA ILE A 114 -6.63 -15.45 -2.10
C ILE A 114 -5.63 -16.36 -1.37
N THR A 115 -4.64 -16.87 -2.10
CA THR A 115 -3.56 -17.67 -1.51
C THR A 115 -2.53 -16.77 -0.81
N THR A 116 -1.79 -17.34 0.14
CA THR A 116 -0.69 -16.66 0.83
C THR A 116 0.37 -16.17 -0.17
N SER A 117 0.70 -16.97 -1.17
CA SER A 117 1.66 -16.58 -2.21
C SER A 117 1.16 -15.36 -2.98
N ASN A 118 -0.11 -15.35 -3.40
CA ASN A 118 -0.70 -14.20 -4.10
C ASN A 118 -0.75 -12.96 -3.19
N CYS A 119 -1.13 -13.10 -1.91
CA CYS A 119 -1.12 -12.01 -0.95
C CYS A 119 0.27 -11.36 -0.85
N ASN A 120 1.33 -12.16 -0.74
CA ASN A 120 2.71 -11.66 -0.67
C ASN A 120 3.13 -10.92 -1.95
N VAL A 121 2.77 -11.43 -3.12
CA VAL A 121 3.01 -10.76 -4.41
C VAL A 121 2.29 -9.41 -4.45
N ILE A 122 1.02 -9.36 -4.08
CA ILE A 122 0.24 -8.11 -4.04
C ILE A 122 0.87 -7.10 -3.08
N LEU A 123 1.28 -7.51 -1.87
CA LEU A 123 1.95 -6.63 -0.91
C LEU A 123 3.28 -6.09 -1.45
N HIS A 124 4.03 -6.93 -2.14
CA HIS A 124 5.29 -6.52 -2.76
C HIS A 124 5.05 -5.48 -3.87
N ARG A 125 4.07 -5.70 -4.73
CA ARG A 125 3.64 -4.73 -5.76
C ARG A 125 3.19 -3.41 -5.13
N ALA A 126 2.38 -3.46 -4.08
CA ALA A 126 1.90 -2.28 -3.36
C ALA A 126 3.05 -1.43 -2.81
N ARG A 127 4.00 -2.05 -2.10
CA ARG A 127 5.15 -1.35 -1.52
C ARG A 127 6.02 -0.70 -2.59
N ASN A 128 6.26 -1.37 -3.71
CA ASN A 128 7.06 -0.82 -4.80
C ASN A 128 6.33 0.27 -5.58
N GLY A 129 5.03 0.13 -5.81
CA GLY A 129 4.21 1.17 -6.42
C GLY A 129 4.18 2.44 -5.58
N LEU A 130 3.94 2.31 -4.28
CA LEU A 130 3.98 3.43 -3.34
C LEU A 130 5.37 4.06 -3.26
N ARG A 131 6.41 3.24 -3.15
CA ARG A 131 7.80 3.74 -3.13
C ARG A 131 8.10 4.59 -4.37
N LYS A 132 7.76 4.10 -5.56
CA LYS A 132 7.98 4.82 -6.83
C LYS A 132 7.22 6.14 -6.86
N CYS A 133 5.95 6.14 -6.47
CA CYS A 133 5.13 7.33 -6.43
C CYS A 133 5.65 8.36 -5.42
N LEU A 134 5.96 7.94 -4.20
CA LEU A 134 6.51 8.81 -3.15
C LEU A 134 7.88 9.35 -3.51
N GLN A 135 8.74 8.53 -4.12
CA GLN A 135 10.04 8.97 -4.62
C GLN A 135 9.89 10.16 -5.58
N GLY A 136 8.96 10.07 -6.53
CA GLY A 136 8.74 11.14 -7.51
C GLY A 136 7.97 12.34 -6.99
N SER A 137 7.01 12.12 -6.10
CA SER A 137 6.05 13.15 -5.68
C SER A 137 6.42 13.87 -4.38
N TRP A 138 7.16 13.20 -3.49
CA TRP A 138 7.54 13.75 -2.19
C TRP A 138 9.04 13.96 -2.08
N PHE A 139 9.83 12.90 -2.20
CA PHE A 139 11.25 12.95 -1.91
C PHE A 139 12.07 13.65 -3.00
N SER A 140 11.67 13.60 -4.26
CA SER A 140 12.33 14.36 -5.33
C SER A 140 11.92 15.83 -5.38
N ALA A 141 10.72 16.16 -4.88
CA ALA A 141 10.25 17.55 -4.80
C ALA A 141 10.89 18.34 -3.64
N GLY A 142 11.39 17.64 -2.60
CA GLY A 142 12.07 18.25 -1.46
C GLY A 142 13.51 18.71 -1.74
N GLU A 143 14.11 18.33 -2.85
CA GLU A 143 15.46 18.74 -3.27
C GLU A 143 15.53 20.07 -4.06
N ARG A 144 14.42 20.82 -4.12
CA ARG A 144 14.49 22.20 -4.63
C ARG A 144 14.77 23.15 -3.45
N PRO A 145 16.03 23.59 -3.27
CA PRO A 145 16.28 24.72 -2.38
C PRO A 145 15.54 25.94 -2.97
N CYS A 146 14.86 26.65 -2.10
CA CYS A 146 14.35 27.99 -2.41
C CYS A 146 15.50 28.92 -2.77
#